data_877ab4fcdac1001e59bd4b5804ba23e3
#
_entry.id   877ab4fcdac1001e59bd4b5804ba23e3
#
_cell.length_a   1.000
_cell.length_b   1.000
_cell.length_c   1.000
_cell.angle_alpha   90.00
_cell.angle_beta   90.00
_cell.angle_gamma   90.00
#
_symmetry.space_group_name_H-M   'P 1'
#
loop_
_entity.id
_entity.type
_entity.pdbx_description
1 polymer ?
#
loop_
_entity_poly.entity_id
_entity_poly.type
_entity_poly.pdbx_seq_one_letter_code
_entity_poly.pdbx_strand_id
1 'polypeptide(L)'
;MIRYCIVLFLLITINLSSQTTIITGNAQGKPDKLVRVIVYDDLFSGLEKTIASSLTDPFGDFAFKLNIDNSQFAFLALELDKGEFYLTPGSSYRFEISSDSNLNRGSVFDRLPLMFEVFADDGGLQTSIEKFNIEYNDFIYNNVNRIYRTKDNSVVNSFIDYINENYSNDDLAYFDNYVNYTLASLKWLSRIKNNREVLQEYFINKPVLYFNIQYCDFFKEFFKSYFNSEKVFRYEDLIPVLNYSKSIT
;
A
#
# COMPACT_ATOMS: atom_id res chain seq x y z
N MET A 1 12.03 -52.44 -38.26
CA MET A 1 12.90 -51.49 -37.49
C MET A 1 12.00 -50.44 -36.86
N ILE A 2 11.67 -50.63 -35.56
CA ILE A 2 10.81 -49.72 -34.81
C ILE A 2 11.75 -48.73 -34.10
N ARG A 3 11.67 -47.44 -34.49
CA ARG A 3 12.40 -46.36 -33.81
C ARG A 3 11.59 -45.93 -32.60
N TYR A 4 12.09 -46.21 -31.41
CA TYR A 4 11.58 -45.67 -30.18
C TYR A 4 12.03 -44.23 -30.04
N CYS A 5 11.12 -43.26 -30.19
CA CYS A 5 11.31 -41.87 -29.75
C CYS A 5 11.11 -41.83 -28.23
N ILE A 6 12.21 -41.78 -27.50
CA ILE A 6 12.19 -41.47 -26.06
C ILE A 6 11.98 -39.96 -25.93
N VAL A 7 10.76 -39.53 -25.60
CA VAL A 7 10.47 -38.16 -25.19
C VAL A 7 10.90 -38.03 -23.74
N LEU A 8 12.07 -37.43 -23.54
CA LEU A 8 12.56 -37.07 -22.22
C LEU A 8 11.74 -35.85 -21.71
N PHE A 9 10.72 -36.11 -20.91
CA PHE A 9 9.95 -35.07 -20.22
C PHE A 9 10.84 -34.51 -19.11
N LEU A 10 11.50 -33.37 -19.37
CA LEU A 10 12.22 -32.63 -18.37
C LEU A 10 11.18 -32.02 -17.43
N LEU A 11 10.92 -32.69 -16.31
CA LEU A 11 10.19 -32.14 -15.18
C LEU A 11 11.03 -30.99 -14.57
N ILE A 12 10.80 -29.80 -15.08
CA ILE A 12 11.28 -28.59 -14.38
C ILE A 12 10.41 -28.47 -13.14
N THR A 13 10.90 -29.00 -12.03
CA THR A 13 10.35 -28.70 -10.69
C THR A 13 10.68 -27.24 -10.42
N ILE A 14 9.72 -26.35 -10.70
CA ILE A 14 9.76 -25.00 -10.18
C ILE A 14 9.59 -25.16 -8.67
N ASN A 15 10.71 -25.10 -7.94
CA ASN A 15 10.65 -24.93 -6.49
C ASN A 15 10.04 -23.54 -6.24
N LEU A 16 8.72 -23.46 -6.07
CA LEU A 16 8.11 -22.34 -5.41
C LEU A 16 8.59 -22.38 -3.95
N SER A 17 9.77 -21.81 -3.73
CA SER A 17 10.24 -21.51 -2.40
C SER A 17 9.31 -20.44 -1.86
N SER A 18 8.32 -20.81 -1.06
CA SER A 18 7.60 -19.83 -0.24
C SER A 18 8.65 -19.13 0.61
N GLN A 19 8.97 -17.90 0.24
CA GLN A 19 9.96 -17.11 0.96
C GLN A 19 9.36 -16.70 2.29
N THR A 20 9.91 -17.24 3.38
CA THR A 20 9.44 -16.93 4.73
C THR A 20 9.90 -15.53 5.11
N THR A 21 8.95 -14.65 5.39
CA THR A 21 9.18 -13.34 5.97
C THR A 21 9.34 -13.47 7.48
N ILE A 22 10.38 -12.85 8.03
CA ILE A 22 10.71 -12.91 9.46
C ILE A 22 10.53 -11.51 10.05
N ILE A 23 9.78 -11.44 11.14
CA ILE A 23 9.59 -10.22 11.93
C ILE A 23 10.05 -10.49 13.34
N THR A 24 10.96 -9.66 13.82
CA THR A 24 11.43 -9.66 15.22
C THR A 24 11.29 -8.27 15.79
N GLY A 25 11.24 -8.14 17.09
CA GLY A 25 11.26 -6.81 17.70
C GLY A 25 11.27 -6.86 19.21
N ASN A 26 11.47 -5.68 19.79
CA ASN A 26 11.46 -5.46 21.23
C ASN A 26 10.53 -4.29 21.57
N ALA A 27 9.64 -4.54 22.54
CA ALA A 27 8.80 -3.53 23.18
C ALA A 27 9.31 -3.31 24.60
N GLN A 28 10.29 -2.43 24.73
CA GLN A 28 11.03 -2.23 25.98
C GLN A 28 10.10 -1.98 27.18
N GLY A 29 10.27 -2.76 28.24
CA GLY A 29 9.51 -2.62 29.48
C GLY A 29 8.03 -3.01 29.40
N LYS A 30 7.64 -3.78 28.37
CA LYS A 30 6.26 -4.23 28.14
C LYS A 30 6.16 -5.77 28.02
N PRO A 31 6.36 -6.51 29.12
CA PRO A 31 6.17 -7.97 29.14
C PRO A 31 4.69 -8.33 29.01
N ASP A 32 4.42 -9.54 28.52
CA ASP A 32 3.09 -10.14 28.39
C ASP A 32 2.08 -9.27 27.63
N LYS A 33 2.56 -8.50 26.64
CA LYS A 33 1.71 -7.66 25.76
C LYS A 33 1.45 -8.34 24.43
N LEU A 34 0.21 -8.20 23.94
CA LEU A 34 -0.19 -8.78 22.67
C LEU A 34 0.38 -7.93 21.53
N VAL A 35 1.26 -8.54 20.73
CA VAL A 35 1.75 -7.99 19.48
C VAL A 35 1.04 -8.69 18.32
N ARG A 36 0.65 -7.93 17.30
CA ARG A 36 -0.03 -8.45 16.11
C ARG A 36 0.54 -7.83 14.85
N VAL A 37 0.57 -8.63 13.78
CA VAL A 37 0.75 -8.14 12.41
C VAL A 37 -0.61 -8.15 11.73
N ILE A 38 -1.02 -6.99 11.25
CA ILE A 38 -2.35 -6.77 10.67
C ILE A 38 -2.15 -6.27 9.25
N VAL A 39 -2.90 -6.81 8.31
CA VAL A 39 -2.99 -6.34 6.92
C VAL A 39 -4.44 -6.04 6.58
N TYR A 40 -4.70 -5.40 5.47
CA TYR A 40 -6.04 -5.40 4.90
C TYR A 40 -6.28 -6.70 4.13
N ASP A 41 -7.45 -7.31 4.30
CA ASP A 41 -7.88 -8.45 3.48
C ASP A 41 -8.00 -8.01 2.02
N ASP A 42 -8.56 -6.84 1.82
CA ASP A 42 -8.41 -6.03 0.61
C ASP A 42 -8.46 -4.54 0.96
N LEU A 43 -7.70 -3.74 0.22
CA LEU A 43 -7.60 -2.30 0.45
C LEU A 43 -8.88 -1.54 0.05
N PHE A 44 -9.78 -2.12 -0.75
CA PHE A 44 -11.03 -1.49 -1.14
C PHE A 44 -12.08 -1.54 -0.03
N SER A 45 -12.24 -2.69 0.61
CA SER A 45 -13.16 -2.85 1.74
C SER A 45 -12.63 -2.20 3.02
N GLY A 46 -11.30 -2.14 3.16
CA GLY A 46 -10.64 -1.67 4.37
C GLY A 46 -10.81 -2.63 5.57
N LEU A 47 -11.16 -3.89 5.31
CA LEU A 47 -11.29 -4.90 6.36
C LEU A 47 -9.92 -5.35 6.83
N GLU A 48 -9.66 -5.16 8.12
CA GLU A 48 -8.41 -5.56 8.76
C GLU A 48 -8.42 -7.06 9.07
N LYS A 49 -7.28 -7.73 8.79
CA LYS A 49 -7.03 -9.13 9.07
C LYS A 49 -5.73 -9.29 9.84
N THR A 50 -5.80 -9.90 11.01
CA THR A 50 -4.59 -10.30 11.74
C THR A 50 -3.99 -11.54 11.10
N ILE A 51 -2.74 -11.46 10.65
CA ILE A 51 -2.01 -12.55 10.01
C ILE A 51 -1.01 -13.23 10.94
N ALA A 52 -0.61 -12.56 12.02
CA ALA A 52 0.17 -13.16 13.11
C ALA A 52 -0.11 -12.47 14.44
N SER A 53 0.07 -13.21 15.52
CA SER A 53 -0.02 -12.69 16.89
C SER A 53 0.89 -13.46 17.84
N SER A 54 1.48 -12.78 18.82
CA SER A 54 2.30 -13.33 19.89
C SER A 54 2.22 -12.45 21.11
N LEU A 55 2.53 -12.99 22.27
CA LEU A 55 2.82 -12.18 23.45
C LEU A 55 4.32 -11.85 23.48
N THR A 56 4.65 -10.67 24.00
CA THR A 56 6.03 -10.35 24.34
C THR A 56 6.51 -11.22 25.49
N ASP A 57 7.79 -11.57 25.47
CA ASP A 57 8.44 -12.29 26.57
C ASP A 57 8.72 -11.36 27.77
N PRO A 58 9.33 -11.87 28.88
CA PRO A 58 9.67 -11.04 30.05
C PRO A 58 10.61 -9.86 29.74
N PHE A 59 11.34 -9.91 28.64
CA PHE A 59 12.25 -8.84 28.19
C PHE A 59 11.60 -7.90 27.17
N GLY A 60 10.36 -8.19 26.75
CA GLY A 60 9.63 -7.44 25.73
C GLY A 60 9.90 -7.91 24.30
N ASP A 61 10.62 -9.02 24.10
CA ASP A 61 10.92 -9.54 22.78
C ASP A 61 9.74 -10.28 22.16
N PHE A 62 9.62 -10.20 20.83
CA PHE A 62 8.64 -10.94 20.04
C PHE A 62 9.20 -11.36 18.69
N ALA A 63 8.63 -12.42 18.10
CA ALA A 63 9.02 -12.89 16.78
C ALA A 63 7.85 -13.54 16.05
N PHE A 64 7.83 -13.36 14.72
CA PHE A 64 6.89 -13.99 13.78
C PHE A 64 7.62 -14.58 12.59
N LYS A 65 7.05 -15.66 12.04
CA LYS A 65 7.40 -16.19 10.72
C LYS A 65 6.13 -16.21 9.88
N LEU A 66 6.16 -15.56 8.74
CA LEU A 66 5.01 -15.34 7.87
C LEU A 66 5.32 -15.83 6.46
N ASN A 67 4.31 -16.37 5.80
CA ASN A 67 4.34 -16.59 4.36
C ASN A 67 3.35 -15.60 3.73
N ILE A 68 3.87 -14.71 2.91
CA ILE A 68 3.09 -13.72 2.18
C ILE A 68 3.47 -13.78 0.70
N ASP A 69 2.51 -13.53 -0.17
CA ASP A 69 2.69 -13.67 -1.62
C ASP A 69 3.02 -12.35 -2.31
N ASN A 70 2.64 -11.22 -1.72
CA ASN A 70 2.79 -9.90 -2.33
C ASN A 70 3.30 -8.87 -1.33
N SER A 71 4.06 -7.89 -1.83
CA SER A 71 4.35 -6.69 -1.06
C SER A 71 3.06 -5.93 -0.79
N GLN A 72 2.86 -5.50 0.46
CA GLN A 72 1.62 -4.87 0.89
C GLN A 72 1.80 -3.96 2.09
N PHE A 73 0.87 -3.05 2.25
CA PHE A 73 0.76 -2.20 3.42
C PHE A 73 0.31 -3.03 4.64
N ALA A 74 0.94 -2.80 5.79
CA ALA A 74 0.70 -3.54 7.01
C ALA A 74 0.77 -2.65 8.25
N PHE A 75 0.25 -3.17 9.36
CA PHE A 75 0.40 -2.57 10.68
C PHE A 75 1.11 -3.53 11.62
N LEU A 76 2.04 -2.99 12.40
CA LEU A 76 2.46 -3.60 13.64
C LEU A 76 1.59 -3.03 14.76
N ALA A 77 0.93 -3.88 15.53
CA ALA A 77 0.08 -3.45 16.64
C ALA A 77 0.60 -4.00 17.96
N LEU A 78 0.63 -3.15 18.98
CA LEU A 78 0.89 -3.51 20.37
C LEU A 78 -0.35 -3.15 21.18
N GLU A 79 -1.06 -4.18 21.67
CA GLU A 79 -2.37 -4.02 22.31
C GLU A 79 -3.37 -3.30 21.36
N LEU A 80 -3.75 -2.07 21.66
CA LEU A 80 -4.67 -1.26 20.85
C LEU A 80 -3.97 -0.31 19.87
N ASP A 81 -2.70 0.00 20.14
CA ASP A 81 -1.93 0.95 19.34
C ASP A 81 -1.35 0.26 18.11
N LYS A 82 -1.31 0.97 16.99
CA LYS A 82 -0.76 0.43 15.74
C LYS A 82 0.04 1.47 14.97
N GLY A 83 1.12 1.02 14.34
CA GLY A 83 1.95 1.81 13.44
C GLY A 83 2.07 1.11 12.08
N GLU A 84 2.33 1.88 11.06
CA GLU A 84 2.33 1.49 9.66
C GLU A 84 3.71 1.07 9.19
N PHE A 85 3.76 0.05 8.32
CA PHE A 85 4.98 -0.36 7.62
C PHE A 85 4.61 -1.10 6.33
N TYR A 86 5.63 -1.40 5.52
CA TYR A 86 5.45 -2.17 4.28
C TYR A 86 6.05 -3.55 4.43
N LEU A 87 5.25 -4.56 4.12
CA LEU A 87 5.59 -5.98 4.29
C LEU A 87 5.92 -6.57 2.92
N THR A 88 7.11 -7.17 2.78
CA THR A 88 7.62 -7.75 1.52
C THR A 88 7.90 -9.25 1.70
N PRO A 89 7.56 -10.10 0.73
CA PRO A 89 7.84 -11.53 0.77
C PRO A 89 9.33 -11.83 0.96
N GLY A 90 9.64 -12.76 1.88
CA GLY A 90 11.01 -13.23 2.11
C GLY A 90 11.93 -12.28 2.85
N SER A 91 11.44 -11.12 3.24
CA SER A 91 12.24 -10.08 3.92
C SER A 91 12.33 -10.31 5.43
N SER A 92 13.34 -9.70 6.03
CA SER A 92 13.54 -9.71 7.49
C SER A 92 13.34 -8.31 8.05
N TYR A 93 12.59 -8.20 9.13
CA TYR A 93 12.28 -6.96 9.83
C TYR A 93 12.66 -7.06 11.30
N ARG A 94 13.26 -5.98 11.81
CA ARG A 94 13.50 -5.79 13.24
C ARG A 94 12.87 -4.47 13.68
N PHE A 95 11.97 -4.57 14.67
CA PHE A 95 11.26 -3.42 15.23
C PHE A 95 11.80 -3.08 16.61
N GLU A 96 12.02 -1.79 16.83
CA GLU A 96 12.31 -1.24 18.16
C GLU A 96 11.16 -0.31 18.53
N ILE A 97 10.27 -0.79 19.41
CA ILE A 97 9.06 -0.06 19.80
C ILE A 97 9.41 0.90 20.95
N SER A 98 9.26 2.19 20.69
CA SER A 98 9.49 3.22 21.70
C SER A 98 8.41 3.19 22.78
N SER A 99 8.83 3.24 24.04
CA SER A 99 7.93 3.40 25.17
C SER A 99 7.59 4.89 25.35
N ASP A 100 6.84 5.48 24.41
CA ASP A 100 6.44 6.88 24.58
C ASP A 100 5.27 6.96 25.58
N SER A 101 5.65 7.15 26.87
CA SER A 101 4.72 7.29 27.98
C SER A 101 4.02 8.67 28.02
N ASN A 102 4.35 9.55 27.05
CA ASN A 102 3.89 10.96 27.08
C ASN A 102 2.61 11.20 26.27
N LEU A 103 2.11 10.21 25.53
CA LEU A 103 0.83 10.34 24.83
C LEU A 103 -0.31 10.17 25.85
N ASN A 104 -0.93 11.28 26.22
CA ASN A 104 -2.12 11.27 27.08
C ASN A 104 -3.26 10.53 26.39
N ARG A 105 -3.57 9.35 26.87
CA ARG A 105 -4.78 8.62 26.49
C ARG A 105 -5.98 9.28 27.18
N GLY A 106 -6.89 9.87 26.42
CA GLY A 106 -8.14 10.41 26.96
C GLY A 106 -9.06 9.29 27.49
N SER A 107 -8.98 8.10 26.87
CA SER A 107 -9.67 6.87 27.26
C SER A 107 -8.78 5.67 27.08
N VAL A 108 -9.00 4.60 27.86
CA VAL A 108 -8.32 3.30 27.72
C VAL A 108 -8.61 2.64 26.35
N PHE A 109 -9.66 3.07 25.67
CA PHE A 109 -10.04 2.55 24.32
C PHE A 109 -9.49 3.40 23.19
N ASP A 110 -8.83 4.52 23.48
CA ASP A 110 -8.23 5.37 22.46
C ASP A 110 -7.06 4.63 21.81
N ARG A 111 -7.08 4.57 20.48
CA ARG A 111 -5.99 4.03 19.68
C ARG A 111 -5.00 5.16 19.41
N LEU A 112 -3.78 4.96 19.84
CA LEU A 112 -2.69 5.88 19.59
C LEU A 112 -1.80 5.34 18.46
N PRO A 113 -1.10 6.21 17.72
CA PRO A 113 -0.08 5.76 16.80
C PRO A 113 1.03 5.05 17.58
N LEU A 114 1.36 3.83 17.16
CA LEU A 114 2.50 3.10 17.70
C LEU A 114 3.76 3.62 17.05
N MET A 115 4.65 4.19 17.84
CA MET A 115 5.94 4.69 17.38
C MET A 115 6.99 3.59 17.50
N PHE A 116 7.70 3.32 16.41
CA PHE A 116 8.80 2.37 16.35
C PHE A 116 9.83 2.77 15.30
N GLU A 117 11.04 2.27 15.45
CA GLU A 117 12.03 2.22 14.38
C GLU A 117 11.95 0.84 13.72
N VAL A 118 12.03 0.79 12.40
CA VAL A 118 12.04 -0.44 11.63
C VAL A 118 13.34 -0.56 10.82
N PHE A 119 14.03 -1.69 10.99
CA PHE A 119 15.19 -2.07 10.21
C PHE A 119 14.75 -3.23 9.31
N ALA A 120 14.68 -2.99 8.01
CA ALA A 120 14.16 -3.93 7.04
C ALA A 120 15.23 -4.35 6.03
N ASP A 121 15.24 -5.64 5.71
CA ASP A 121 15.95 -6.21 4.56
C ASP A 121 14.91 -6.56 3.48
N ASP A 122 14.31 -5.52 2.92
CA ASP A 122 13.16 -5.57 2.01
C ASP A 122 13.51 -5.03 0.61
N GLY A 123 14.79 -5.00 0.26
CA GLY A 123 15.26 -4.39 -0.98
C GLY A 123 15.18 -2.86 -0.98
N GLY A 124 14.99 -2.25 0.20
CA GLY A 124 14.89 -0.80 0.35
C GLY A 124 13.48 -0.23 0.16
N LEU A 125 12.43 -1.07 0.08
CA LEU A 125 11.04 -0.61 -0.13
C LEU A 125 10.59 0.39 0.94
N GLN A 126 10.74 0.04 2.22
CA GLN A 126 10.36 0.90 3.34
C GLN A 126 11.07 2.26 3.26
N THR A 127 12.39 2.23 3.11
CA THR A 127 13.22 3.44 3.03
C THR A 127 12.89 4.29 1.81
N SER A 128 12.65 3.66 0.65
CA SER A 128 12.31 4.37 -0.58
C SER A 128 10.96 5.08 -0.47
N ILE A 129 9.96 4.43 0.11
CA ILE A 129 8.63 5.04 0.34
C ILE A 129 8.74 6.19 1.35
N GLU A 130 9.46 6.01 2.46
CA GLU A 130 9.64 7.06 3.46
C GLU A 130 10.33 8.29 2.85
N LYS A 131 11.43 8.09 2.12
CA LYS A 131 12.14 9.17 1.45
C LYS A 131 11.24 9.90 0.44
N PHE A 132 10.55 9.15 -0.42
CA PHE A 132 9.62 9.73 -1.39
C PHE A 132 8.51 10.53 -0.70
N ASN A 133 7.93 10.01 0.38
CA ASN A 133 6.85 10.69 1.11
C ASN A 133 7.32 11.99 1.75
N ILE A 134 8.54 12.03 2.29
CA ILE A 134 9.13 13.27 2.83
C ILE A 134 9.24 14.31 1.72
N GLU A 135 9.84 13.97 0.58
CA GLU A 135 10.03 14.89 -0.55
C GLU A 135 8.68 15.33 -1.16
N TYR A 136 7.73 14.41 -1.30
CA TYR A 136 6.39 14.70 -1.81
C TYR A 136 5.63 15.65 -0.87
N ASN A 137 5.65 15.40 0.43
CA ASN A 137 4.97 16.23 1.42
C ASN A 137 5.59 17.63 1.50
N ASP A 138 6.92 17.73 1.48
CA ASP A 138 7.64 19.00 1.43
C ASP A 138 7.29 19.79 0.16
N PHE A 139 7.24 19.11 -0.98
CA PHE A 139 6.82 19.73 -2.23
C PHE A 139 5.38 20.27 -2.14
N ILE A 140 4.43 19.49 -1.67
CA ILE A 140 3.03 19.90 -1.51
C ILE A 140 2.93 21.08 -0.53
N TYR A 141 3.56 20.98 0.63
CA TYR A 141 3.54 22.02 1.66
C TYR A 141 4.03 23.38 1.12
N ASN A 142 5.17 23.37 0.44
CA ASN A 142 5.78 24.58 -0.10
C ASN A 142 5.05 25.17 -1.32
N ASN A 143 4.25 24.37 -2.02
CA ASN A 143 3.62 24.77 -3.27
C ASN A 143 2.08 24.72 -3.26
N VAL A 144 1.44 24.52 -2.11
CA VAL A 144 -0.03 24.35 -1.99
C VAL A 144 -0.81 25.46 -2.72
N ASN A 145 -0.41 26.72 -2.58
CA ASN A 145 -1.07 27.85 -3.24
C ASN A 145 -0.86 27.82 -4.77
N ARG A 146 0.34 27.47 -5.24
CA ARG A 146 0.65 27.38 -6.67
C ARG A 146 -0.14 26.26 -7.32
N ILE A 147 -0.22 25.10 -6.66
CA ILE A 147 -0.89 23.90 -7.16
C ILE A 147 -2.41 24.09 -7.18
N TYR A 148 -3.00 24.45 -6.05
CA TYR A 148 -4.46 24.39 -5.90
C TYR A 148 -5.17 25.74 -6.16
N ARG A 149 -4.50 26.87 -5.93
CA ARG A 149 -5.11 28.18 -6.09
C ARG A 149 -4.79 28.82 -7.44
N THR A 150 -3.52 28.92 -7.81
CA THR A 150 -3.11 29.56 -9.07
C THR A 150 -3.06 28.59 -10.25
N LYS A 151 -3.14 27.28 -9.99
CA LYS A 151 -3.07 26.22 -11.01
C LYS A 151 -1.79 26.32 -11.87
N ASP A 152 -0.66 26.54 -11.21
CA ASP A 152 0.63 26.62 -11.88
C ASP A 152 1.15 25.22 -12.22
N ASN A 153 0.81 24.77 -13.41
CA ASN A 153 1.18 23.45 -13.90
C ASN A 153 2.70 23.30 -14.08
N SER A 154 3.45 24.39 -14.22
CA SER A 154 4.90 24.32 -14.43
C SER A 154 5.62 23.74 -13.22
N VAL A 155 5.19 24.14 -12.00
CA VAL A 155 5.81 23.63 -10.78
C VAL A 155 5.53 22.15 -10.56
N VAL A 156 4.32 21.70 -10.91
CA VAL A 156 3.95 20.28 -10.80
C VAL A 156 4.72 19.45 -11.83
N ASN A 157 4.82 19.91 -13.08
CA ASN A 157 5.56 19.20 -14.11
C ASN A 157 7.05 19.06 -13.75
N SER A 158 7.68 20.16 -13.28
CA SER A 158 9.08 20.10 -12.83
C SER A 158 9.30 19.11 -11.69
N PHE A 159 8.35 19.00 -10.77
CA PHE A 159 8.43 18.01 -9.71
C PHE A 159 8.27 16.58 -10.24
N ILE A 160 7.33 16.35 -11.16
CA ILE A 160 7.14 15.05 -11.80
C ILE A 160 8.40 14.61 -12.54
N ASP A 161 9.02 15.53 -13.30
CA ASP A 161 10.27 15.26 -14.03
C ASP A 161 11.39 14.89 -13.04
N TYR A 162 11.53 15.65 -11.95
CA TYR A 162 12.49 15.35 -10.89
C TYR A 162 12.26 13.94 -10.28
N ILE A 163 11.01 13.58 -9.96
CA ILE A 163 10.70 12.25 -9.41
C ILE A 163 11.01 11.15 -10.41
N ASN A 164 10.63 11.31 -11.67
CA ASN A 164 10.91 10.32 -12.72
C ASN A 164 12.42 10.08 -12.93
N GLU A 165 13.24 11.13 -12.78
CA GLU A 165 14.70 11.03 -12.90
C GLU A 165 15.36 10.35 -11.68
N ASN A 166 14.80 10.52 -10.48
CA ASN A 166 15.48 10.12 -9.23
C ASN A 166 14.89 8.86 -8.58
N TYR A 167 13.68 8.43 -8.97
CA TYR A 167 12.95 7.34 -8.33
C TYR A 167 12.55 6.21 -9.28
N SER A 168 13.08 6.17 -10.50
CA SER A 168 12.90 5.02 -11.38
C SER A 168 13.75 3.85 -10.87
N ASN A 169 13.10 2.78 -10.41
CA ASN A 169 13.77 1.58 -9.92
C ASN A 169 13.00 0.33 -10.33
N ASP A 170 13.43 -0.29 -11.41
CA ASP A 170 12.78 -1.46 -12.02
C ASP A 170 12.69 -2.70 -11.11
N ASP A 171 13.46 -2.72 -10.01
CA ASP A 171 13.51 -3.87 -9.11
C ASP A 171 12.41 -3.83 -8.01
N LEU A 172 11.71 -2.72 -7.85
CA LEU A 172 10.69 -2.51 -6.82
C LEU A 172 9.31 -2.18 -7.40
N ALA A 173 8.70 -3.12 -8.08
CA ALA A 173 7.40 -2.94 -8.77
C ALA A 173 6.28 -2.37 -7.86
N TYR A 174 6.30 -2.67 -6.56
CA TYR A 174 5.38 -2.07 -5.60
C TYR A 174 5.62 -0.57 -5.47
N PHE A 175 6.89 -0.16 -5.34
CA PHE A 175 7.30 1.23 -5.18
C PHE A 175 7.00 2.05 -6.46
N ASP A 176 7.32 1.51 -7.64
CA ASP A 176 7.02 2.18 -8.91
C ASP A 176 5.52 2.46 -9.05
N ASN A 177 4.68 1.50 -8.70
CA ASN A 177 3.24 1.70 -8.68
C ASN A 177 2.82 2.73 -7.62
N TYR A 178 3.43 2.69 -6.43
CA TYR A 178 3.17 3.66 -5.36
C TYR A 178 3.42 5.09 -5.84
N VAL A 179 4.59 5.35 -6.42
CA VAL A 179 4.97 6.65 -6.99
C VAL A 179 4.04 7.04 -8.13
N ASN A 180 3.82 6.13 -9.09
CA ASN A 180 2.99 6.38 -10.27
C ASN A 180 1.57 6.84 -9.88
N TYR A 181 0.92 6.17 -8.94
CA TYR A 181 -0.45 6.52 -8.53
C TYR A 181 -0.51 7.73 -7.61
N THR A 182 0.54 8.02 -6.84
CA THR A 182 0.68 9.29 -6.12
C THR A 182 0.78 10.47 -7.10
N LEU A 183 1.62 10.34 -8.12
CA LEU A 183 1.75 11.38 -9.17
C LEU A 183 0.49 11.48 -10.05
N ALA A 184 -0.22 10.37 -10.29
CA ALA A 184 -1.50 10.38 -11.00
C ALA A 184 -2.55 11.20 -10.25
N SER A 185 -2.66 11.00 -8.93
CA SER A 185 -3.52 11.81 -8.07
C SER A 185 -3.14 13.30 -8.11
N LEU A 186 -1.85 13.62 -8.05
CA LEU A 186 -1.36 14.99 -8.15
C LEU A 186 -1.72 15.65 -9.50
N LYS A 187 -1.51 14.95 -10.63
CA LYS A 187 -1.87 15.42 -11.97
C LYS A 187 -3.37 15.71 -12.09
N TRP A 188 -4.18 14.86 -11.49
CA TRP A 188 -5.63 15.03 -11.48
C TRP A 188 -6.08 16.20 -10.59
N LEU A 189 -5.61 16.26 -9.33
CA LEU A 189 -5.97 17.33 -8.39
C LEU A 189 -5.50 18.72 -8.85
N SER A 190 -4.33 18.80 -9.49
CA SER A 190 -3.82 20.04 -10.09
C SER A 190 -4.50 20.40 -11.43
N ARG A 191 -5.37 19.54 -11.97
CA ARG A 191 -6.05 19.67 -13.26
C ARG A 191 -5.11 19.68 -14.49
N ILE A 192 -3.93 19.09 -14.35
CA ILE A 192 -3.06 18.80 -15.51
C ILE A 192 -3.74 17.75 -16.40
N LYS A 193 -4.42 16.78 -15.77
CA LYS A 193 -5.24 15.78 -16.46
C LYS A 193 -6.71 15.92 -16.06
N ASN A 194 -7.58 15.88 -17.07
CA ASN A 194 -9.02 15.81 -16.84
C ASN A 194 -9.49 14.37 -16.55
N ASN A 195 -10.75 14.21 -16.13
CA ASN A 195 -11.31 12.91 -15.75
C ASN A 195 -11.19 11.85 -16.85
N ARG A 196 -11.38 12.23 -18.11
CA ARG A 196 -11.31 11.30 -19.23
C ARG A 196 -9.88 10.81 -19.48
N GLU A 197 -8.91 11.70 -19.41
CA GLU A 197 -7.50 11.37 -19.57
C GLU A 197 -7.02 10.45 -18.44
N VAL A 198 -7.42 10.74 -17.18
CA VAL A 198 -7.12 9.90 -16.02
C VAL A 198 -7.73 8.52 -16.18
N LEU A 199 -9.01 8.42 -16.56
CA LEU A 199 -9.69 7.16 -16.76
C LEU A 199 -8.97 6.28 -17.81
N GLN A 200 -8.59 6.87 -18.92
CA GLN A 200 -7.92 6.19 -20.03
C GLN A 200 -6.50 5.72 -19.66
N GLU A 201 -5.73 6.55 -18.98
CA GLU A 201 -4.30 6.31 -18.73
C GLU A 201 -4.07 5.37 -17.56
N TYR A 202 -4.90 5.47 -16.50
CA TYR A 202 -4.62 4.80 -15.25
C TYR A 202 -5.55 3.63 -14.93
N PHE A 203 -6.74 3.53 -15.58
CA PHE A 203 -7.73 2.54 -15.21
C PHE A 203 -8.20 1.65 -16.37
N ILE A 204 -8.46 2.20 -17.57
CA ILE A 204 -8.97 1.38 -18.68
C ILE A 204 -7.88 0.45 -19.20
N ASN A 205 -8.18 -0.86 -19.24
CA ASN A 205 -7.27 -1.91 -19.67
C ASN A 205 -5.97 -1.99 -18.86
N LYS A 206 -6.01 -1.53 -17.60
CA LYS A 206 -4.91 -1.66 -16.65
C LYS A 206 -5.24 -2.72 -15.59
N PRO A 207 -4.22 -3.41 -15.04
CA PRO A 207 -4.43 -4.36 -13.96
C PRO A 207 -4.93 -3.63 -12.70
N VAL A 208 -5.77 -4.31 -11.92
CA VAL A 208 -6.20 -3.82 -10.61
C VAL A 208 -5.14 -4.19 -9.58
N LEU A 209 -4.61 -3.19 -8.89
CA LEU A 209 -3.52 -3.37 -7.92
C LEU A 209 -4.09 -3.44 -6.49
N TYR A 210 -4.70 -4.58 -6.15
CA TYR A 210 -5.42 -4.79 -4.88
C TYR A 210 -4.59 -4.57 -3.62
N PHE A 211 -3.26 -4.69 -3.70
CA PHE A 211 -2.35 -4.57 -2.56
C PHE A 211 -1.57 -3.25 -2.53
N ASN A 212 -1.71 -2.39 -3.56
CA ASN A 212 -1.03 -1.10 -3.60
C ASN A 212 -1.93 -0.01 -3.02
N ILE A 213 -1.52 0.58 -1.89
CA ILE A 213 -2.36 1.54 -1.15
C ILE A 213 -2.64 2.81 -1.96
N GLN A 214 -1.65 3.35 -2.68
CA GLN A 214 -1.83 4.58 -3.46
C GLN A 214 -2.77 4.37 -4.66
N TYR A 215 -2.69 3.19 -5.30
CA TYR A 215 -3.65 2.83 -6.32
C TYR A 215 -5.08 2.79 -5.77
N CYS A 216 -5.29 2.10 -4.66
CA CYS A 216 -6.62 1.92 -4.08
C CYS A 216 -7.20 3.23 -3.57
N ASP A 217 -6.40 4.08 -2.94
CA ASP A 217 -6.85 5.39 -2.44
C ASP A 217 -7.16 6.34 -3.61
N PHE A 218 -6.30 6.40 -4.63
CA PHE A 218 -6.57 7.19 -5.82
C PHE A 218 -7.81 6.68 -6.57
N PHE A 219 -7.98 5.36 -6.71
CA PHE A 219 -9.17 4.76 -7.29
C PHE A 219 -10.44 5.21 -6.57
N LYS A 220 -10.50 5.05 -5.24
CA LYS A 220 -11.66 5.43 -4.44
C LYS A 220 -11.99 6.91 -4.59
N GLU A 221 -10.98 7.78 -4.47
CA GLU A 221 -11.18 9.23 -4.54
C GLU A 221 -11.59 9.69 -5.93
N PHE A 222 -10.93 9.18 -6.96
CA PHE A 222 -11.23 9.50 -8.35
C PHE A 222 -12.66 9.08 -8.71
N PHE A 223 -13.05 7.83 -8.47
CA PHE A 223 -14.38 7.36 -8.85
C PHE A 223 -15.49 7.97 -8.00
N LYS A 224 -15.26 8.23 -6.73
CA LYS A 224 -16.19 9.02 -5.91
C LYS A 224 -16.42 10.41 -6.51
N SER A 225 -15.38 11.10 -6.93
CA SER A 225 -15.49 12.41 -7.57
C SER A 225 -16.07 12.31 -8.97
N TYR A 226 -15.64 11.33 -9.77
CA TYR A 226 -16.09 11.10 -11.14
C TYR A 226 -17.60 10.90 -11.20
N PHE A 227 -18.16 10.00 -10.39
CA PHE A 227 -19.60 9.74 -10.35
C PHE A 227 -20.41 10.91 -9.80
N ASN A 228 -19.81 11.75 -8.96
CA ASN A 228 -20.50 12.94 -8.44
C ASN A 228 -20.45 14.13 -9.42
N SER A 229 -19.38 14.26 -10.22
CA SER A 229 -19.15 15.40 -11.10
C SER A 229 -19.77 15.24 -12.49
N GLU A 230 -19.74 14.03 -12.99
CA GLU A 230 -20.36 13.70 -14.27
C GLU A 230 -21.81 13.29 -13.95
N LYS A 231 -22.78 13.81 -14.68
CA LYS A 231 -24.15 13.26 -14.70
C LYS A 231 -24.14 11.91 -15.42
N VAL A 232 -23.20 11.02 -15.00
CA VAL A 232 -22.84 9.76 -15.68
C VAL A 232 -23.99 8.77 -15.63
N PHE A 233 -24.85 8.91 -14.61
CA PHE A 233 -26.05 8.10 -14.49
C PHE A 233 -27.29 9.00 -14.61
N ARG A 234 -27.77 9.21 -15.83
CA ARG A 234 -29.18 9.46 -15.96
C ARG A 234 -29.90 8.21 -15.43
N TYR A 235 -30.95 8.42 -14.65
CA TYR A 235 -31.77 7.30 -14.13
C TYR A 235 -32.18 6.34 -15.26
N GLU A 236 -32.36 6.85 -16.47
CA GLU A 236 -32.65 6.13 -17.71
C GLU A 236 -31.55 5.14 -18.13
N ASP A 237 -30.28 5.43 -17.83
CA ASP A 237 -29.14 4.56 -18.17
C ASP A 237 -28.98 3.41 -17.18
N LEU A 238 -29.54 3.54 -15.96
CA LEU A 238 -29.52 2.50 -14.93
C LEU A 238 -30.62 1.46 -15.08
N ILE A 239 -31.74 1.81 -15.75
CA ILE A 239 -32.89 0.93 -15.93
C ILE A 239 -32.53 -0.41 -16.61
N PRO A 240 -31.72 -0.43 -17.70
CA PRO A 240 -31.30 -1.67 -18.33
C PRO A 240 -30.46 -2.56 -17.41
N VAL A 241 -29.55 -1.96 -16.63
CA VAL A 241 -28.66 -2.68 -15.70
C VAL A 241 -29.45 -3.28 -14.54
N LEU A 242 -30.41 -2.53 -13.99
CA LEU A 242 -31.28 -2.99 -12.91
C LEU A 242 -32.25 -4.09 -13.38
N ASN A 243 -32.73 -4.01 -14.62
CA ASN A 243 -33.58 -5.03 -15.21
C ASN A 243 -32.81 -6.31 -15.53
N TYR A 244 -31.53 -6.20 -15.95
CA TYR A 244 -30.68 -7.36 -16.18
C TYR A 244 -30.38 -8.11 -14.86
N SER A 245 -30.12 -7.41 -13.77
CA SER A 245 -29.91 -8.05 -12.46
C SER A 245 -31.14 -8.79 -11.93
N LYS A 246 -32.36 -8.33 -12.26
CA LYS A 246 -33.63 -9.01 -11.90
C LYS A 246 -33.92 -10.24 -12.74
N SER A 247 -33.30 -10.41 -13.91
CA SER A 247 -33.50 -11.57 -14.79
C SER A 247 -32.58 -12.76 -14.45
N ILE A 248 -31.66 -12.60 -13.49
CA ILE A 248 -30.68 -13.62 -13.05
C ILE A 248 -31.10 -14.26 -11.70
N THR A 249 -32.14 -13.75 -11.04
CA THR A 249 -32.76 -14.33 -9.85
C THR A 249 -33.98 -15.14 -10.20
#